data_ca50ce69dcb58917469a5272cb1eb194
#
_entry.id   ca50ce69dcb58917469a5272cb1eb194
#
_cell.length_a   1.000
_cell.length_b   1.000
_cell.length_c   1.000
_cell.angle_alpha   90.00
_cell.angle_beta   90.00
_cell.angle_gamma   90.00
#
_symmetry.space_group_name_H-M   'P 1'
#
loop_
_entity.id
_entity.type
_entity.pdbx_description
1 polymer ?
#
loop_
_entity_poly.entity_id
_entity_poly.type
_entity_poly.pdbx_seq_one_letter_code
_entity_poly.pdbx_strand_id
1 'polypeptide(L)'
;MDERGAYERIFNRLDLKYVPVHAMAGPMGGFESEEFLAPMEIGEDTFAQSPSGKAWNVEALTTPEPEAIDFTATPAAEKRPTPDAATIDKMVEFANANHPRSDGRDWQASDILKNVVIAVMHPQDEDHDEPWRELVVVGVPGDRTVDMKRLEAQFTPAEIEEATDEDLKKHPELVKGYIGPMALGPQARDGKKAENASETGDALRYLIDAHVARGSAWFTGADEQDVDYYDLVYGRDFEADGTVEAVQVRHGDMSPDGSGPLSFERGVEIGQVFQLGLKYSNALGLKVLDQNGKTVPVWMGSYGIGVSRVMACIAETHHDEKGLAWPAVIAPAQVHVVATGKDAAASEAAEQLIGELEAKGIEVIFDDRKKVSPGVKFKDAELIGVPIIAVAGRDTVNNGTIEVRDRNGENAE
;
A
#
# COMPACT_ATOMS: atom_id res chain seq x y z
N MET A 1 19.10 11.28 -5.74
CA MET A 1 18.43 11.74 -7.00
C MET A 1 18.94 11.00 -8.21
N ASP A 2 20.23 10.69 -8.27
CA ASP A 2 20.82 9.95 -9.41
C ASP A 2 20.34 8.50 -9.45
N GLU A 3 20.19 7.87 -8.30
CA GLU A 3 19.75 6.47 -8.15
C GLU A 3 18.30 6.29 -8.61
N ARG A 4 17.38 7.17 -8.19
CA ARG A 4 15.98 7.15 -8.64
C ARG A 4 15.91 7.25 -10.16
N GLY A 5 16.64 8.18 -10.75
CA GLY A 5 16.73 8.32 -12.21
C GLY A 5 17.36 7.10 -12.89
N ALA A 6 18.23 6.34 -12.20
CA ALA A 6 18.76 5.08 -12.72
C ALA A 6 17.66 4.00 -12.79
N TYR A 7 16.80 3.87 -11.75
CA TYR A 7 15.66 2.95 -11.76
C TYR A 7 14.70 3.26 -12.92
N GLU A 8 14.33 4.53 -13.09
CA GLU A 8 13.47 4.96 -14.20
C GLU A 8 14.06 4.58 -15.57
N ARG A 9 15.37 4.82 -15.77
CA ARG A 9 16.05 4.43 -17.02
C ARG A 9 16.07 2.91 -17.22
N ILE A 10 16.27 2.13 -16.15
CA ILE A 10 16.29 0.66 -16.20
C ILE A 10 14.90 0.15 -16.61
N PHE A 11 13.85 0.55 -15.91
CA PHE A 11 12.50 0.05 -16.17
C PHE A 11 11.98 0.50 -17.54
N ASN A 12 12.23 1.74 -17.94
CA ASN A 12 11.89 2.23 -19.29
C ASN A 12 12.64 1.45 -20.38
N ARG A 13 13.94 1.11 -20.18
CA ARG A 13 14.70 0.30 -21.14
C ARG A 13 14.17 -1.14 -21.25
N LEU A 14 13.57 -1.65 -20.19
CA LEU A 14 12.97 -2.98 -20.14
C LEU A 14 11.52 -3.02 -20.67
N ASP A 15 10.98 -1.87 -21.10
CA ASP A 15 9.57 -1.71 -21.51
C ASP A 15 8.59 -2.13 -20.41
N LEU A 16 8.96 -1.94 -19.15
CA LEU A 16 8.15 -2.27 -18.00
C LEU A 16 7.45 -1.02 -17.45
N LYS A 17 6.12 -1.03 -17.45
CA LYS A 17 5.34 0.03 -16.80
C LYS A 17 5.54 -0.02 -15.30
N TYR A 18 5.70 1.14 -14.70
CA TYR A 18 5.85 1.28 -13.25
C TYR A 18 5.22 2.58 -12.75
N VAL A 19 4.88 2.58 -11.48
CA VAL A 19 4.40 3.75 -10.74
C VAL A 19 5.32 3.94 -9.53
N PRO A 20 6.01 5.10 -9.41
CA PRO A 20 6.69 5.46 -8.17
C PRO A 20 5.67 5.79 -7.09
N VAL A 21 5.78 5.13 -5.95
CA VAL A 21 4.81 5.18 -4.87
C VAL A 21 5.51 5.65 -3.60
N HIS A 22 4.99 6.68 -2.96
CA HIS A 22 5.46 7.09 -1.63
C HIS A 22 5.15 5.99 -0.62
N ALA A 23 6.17 5.56 0.11
CA ALA A 23 6.07 4.46 1.07
C ALA A 23 6.64 4.84 2.44
N MET A 24 6.27 4.08 3.45
CA MET A 24 6.89 4.18 4.78
C MET A 24 8.24 3.47 4.79
N ALA A 25 9.21 4.05 5.50
CA ALA A 25 10.53 3.41 5.65
C ALA A 25 10.50 2.18 6.57
N GLY A 26 9.43 2.01 7.35
CA GLY A 26 9.22 0.88 8.26
C GLY A 26 10.39 0.64 9.22
N PRO A 27 10.71 -0.63 9.54
CA PRO A 27 11.82 -0.98 10.44
C PRO A 27 13.20 -0.51 9.94
N MET A 28 13.37 -0.34 8.64
CA MET A 28 14.60 0.21 8.06
C MET A 28 14.87 1.63 8.57
N GLY A 29 13.82 2.40 8.84
CA GLY A 29 13.93 3.80 9.26
C GLY A 29 14.44 4.71 8.14
N GLY A 30 14.52 6.01 8.44
CA GLY A 30 14.88 7.02 7.46
C GLY A 30 13.80 8.10 7.37
N PHE A 31 13.93 9.00 6.40
CA PHE A 31 12.96 10.11 6.23
C PHE A 31 11.92 9.81 5.18
N GLU A 32 12.34 9.14 4.10
CA GLU A 32 11.51 8.88 2.93
C GLU A 32 11.87 7.51 2.35
N SER A 33 10.85 6.85 1.84
CA SER A 33 10.98 5.65 1.03
C SER A 33 10.09 5.81 -0.20
N GLU A 34 10.56 5.33 -1.34
CA GLU A 34 9.81 5.29 -2.59
C GLU A 34 9.90 3.88 -3.16
N GLU A 35 8.76 3.28 -3.41
CA GLU A 35 8.64 1.98 -4.06
C GLU A 35 8.32 2.17 -5.55
N PHE A 36 8.85 1.30 -6.38
CA PHE A 36 8.47 1.21 -7.78
C PHE A 36 7.58 -0.01 -7.95
N LEU A 37 6.29 0.22 -8.16
CA LEU A 37 5.30 -0.83 -8.35
C LEU A 37 4.99 -1.01 -9.83
N ALA A 38 5.04 -2.24 -10.32
CA ALA A 38 4.53 -2.60 -11.64
C ALA A 38 3.02 -2.88 -11.52
N PRO A 39 2.14 -2.04 -12.13
CA PRO A 39 0.69 -2.23 -12.03
C PRO A 39 0.26 -3.52 -12.71
N MET A 40 -0.37 -4.43 -11.95
CA MET A 40 -0.91 -5.69 -12.46
C MET A 40 -1.86 -6.33 -11.44
N GLU A 41 -2.87 -7.06 -11.92
CA GLU A 41 -3.92 -7.64 -11.08
C GLU A 41 -3.40 -8.68 -10.07
N ILE A 42 -2.33 -9.39 -10.43
CA ILE A 42 -1.68 -10.39 -9.56
C ILE A 42 -0.79 -9.77 -8.48
N GLY A 43 -0.62 -8.42 -8.49
CA GLY A 43 0.20 -7.72 -7.50
C GLY A 43 -0.26 -7.98 -6.07
N GLU A 44 0.67 -8.11 -5.14
CA GLU A 44 0.41 -8.28 -3.70
C GLU A 44 0.10 -6.95 -3.02
N ASP A 45 0.67 -5.84 -3.50
CA ASP A 45 0.51 -4.53 -2.90
C ASP A 45 -0.66 -3.77 -3.52
N THR A 46 -1.34 -3.00 -2.67
CA THR A 46 -2.36 -2.05 -3.12
C THR A 46 -1.83 -0.65 -2.89
N PHE A 47 -1.84 0.17 -3.93
CA PHE A 47 -1.49 1.57 -3.83
C PHE A 47 -2.65 2.48 -4.24
N ALA A 48 -2.68 3.66 -3.63
CA ALA A 48 -3.64 4.71 -3.93
C ALA A 48 -3.02 5.71 -4.91
N GLN A 49 -3.77 6.13 -5.90
CA GLN A 49 -3.35 7.13 -6.88
C GLN A 49 -4.32 8.30 -6.94
N SER A 50 -3.77 9.51 -6.99
CA SER A 50 -4.53 10.74 -7.16
C SER A 50 -4.73 11.11 -8.64
N PRO A 51 -5.69 11.99 -8.96
CA PRO A 51 -5.87 12.52 -10.31
C PRO A 51 -4.64 13.26 -10.87
N SER A 52 -3.74 13.74 -10.02
CA SER A 52 -2.48 14.36 -10.44
C SER A 52 -1.43 13.35 -10.92
N GLY A 53 -1.66 12.05 -10.71
CA GLY A 53 -0.73 10.98 -11.03
C GLY A 53 0.25 10.65 -9.90
N LYS A 54 0.18 11.31 -8.74
CA LYS A 54 0.95 10.92 -7.55
C LYS A 54 0.34 9.66 -6.93
N ALA A 55 1.19 8.81 -6.37
CA ALA A 55 0.77 7.57 -5.75
C ALA A 55 1.39 7.36 -4.37
N TRP A 56 0.67 6.65 -3.51
CA TRP A 56 1.06 6.32 -2.14
C TRP A 56 0.75 4.88 -1.82
N ASN A 57 1.63 4.21 -1.10
CA ASN A 57 1.27 3.03 -0.35
C ASN A 57 0.20 3.42 0.68
N VAL A 58 -0.81 2.59 0.86
CA VAL A 58 -1.94 2.91 1.77
C VAL A 58 -1.49 3.20 3.21
N GLU A 59 -0.38 2.60 3.64
CA GLU A 59 0.19 2.81 4.98
C GLU A 59 0.87 4.19 5.12
N ALA A 60 1.42 4.74 4.02
CA ALA A 60 2.09 6.03 3.97
C ALA A 60 1.17 7.21 3.64
N LEU A 61 -0.10 6.93 3.33
CA LEU A 61 -1.04 7.94 2.93
C LEU A 61 -1.51 8.76 4.13
N THR A 62 -1.45 10.08 4.01
CA THR A 62 -1.98 11.02 5.01
C THR A 62 -3.32 11.57 4.55
N THR A 63 -4.29 11.60 5.45
CA THR A 63 -5.60 12.18 5.19
C THR A 63 -5.51 13.71 5.25
N PRO A 64 -5.98 14.44 4.23
CA PRO A 64 -6.09 15.90 4.33
C PRO A 64 -6.94 16.30 5.54
N GLU A 65 -6.49 17.32 6.28
CA GLU A 65 -7.26 17.83 7.42
C GLU A 65 -8.64 18.28 6.94
N PRO A 66 -9.73 17.73 7.50
CA PRO A 66 -11.08 18.12 7.12
C PRO A 66 -11.37 19.57 7.51
N GLU A 67 -12.15 20.27 6.70
CA GLU A 67 -12.64 21.60 7.05
C GLU A 67 -13.47 21.53 8.35
N ALA A 68 -13.24 22.51 9.24
CA ALA A 68 -14.00 22.61 10.47
C ALA A 68 -15.48 22.88 10.19
N ILE A 69 -16.35 22.18 10.93
CA ILE A 69 -17.81 22.27 10.78
C ILE A 69 -18.35 23.31 11.77
N ASP A 70 -19.22 24.20 11.28
CA ASP A 70 -19.95 25.12 12.14
C ASP A 70 -21.04 24.36 12.90
N PHE A 71 -20.86 24.31 14.22
CA PHE A 71 -21.77 23.60 15.14
C PHE A 71 -22.73 24.53 15.89
N THR A 72 -22.82 25.81 15.52
CA THR A 72 -23.69 26.80 16.25
C THR A 72 -25.16 26.40 16.25
N ALA A 73 -25.63 25.70 15.23
CA ALA A 73 -26.99 25.17 15.13
C ALA A 73 -27.17 23.76 15.76
N THR A 74 -26.09 23.11 16.20
CA THR A 74 -26.14 21.78 16.79
C THR A 74 -26.66 21.87 18.23
N PRO A 75 -27.69 21.07 18.62
CA PRO A 75 -28.17 21.01 19.98
C PRO A 75 -27.06 20.72 21.01
N ALA A 76 -27.35 20.99 22.28
CA ALA A 76 -26.46 20.53 23.35
C ALA A 76 -26.45 19.01 23.38
N ALA A 77 -25.29 18.44 23.72
CA ALA A 77 -25.13 17.00 23.86
C ALA A 77 -26.10 16.45 24.95
N GLU A 78 -26.75 15.35 24.65
CA GLU A 78 -27.72 14.73 25.56
C GLU A 78 -27.46 13.23 25.70
N LYS A 79 -27.38 12.73 26.95
CA LYS A 79 -27.42 11.30 27.26
C LYS A 79 -28.82 10.74 27.08
N ARG A 80 -28.98 9.65 26.37
CA ARG A 80 -30.25 8.97 26.18
C ARG A 80 -30.11 7.47 26.31
N PRO A 81 -31.12 6.78 26.91
CA PRO A 81 -31.13 5.32 26.95
C PRO A 81 -31.21 4.74 25.53
N THR A 82 -30.36 3.74 25.29
CA THR A 82 -30.26 3.01 24.03
C THR A 82 -30.16 1.50 24.27
N PRO A 83 -31.20 0.90 24.88
CA PRO A 83 -31.15 -0.49 25.27
C PRO A 83 -30.91 -1.42 24.07
N ASP A 84 -30.05 -2.45 24.27
CA ASP A 84 -29.70 -3.46 23.28
C ASP A 84 -29.03 -2.93 21.99
N ALA A 85 -28.52 -1.69 21.99
CA ALA A 85 -27.92 -1.02 20.82
C ALA A 85 -26.40 -1.01 20.82
N ALA A 86 -25.74 -2.09 21.23
CA ALA A 86 -24.27 -2.17 21.38
C ALA A 86 -23.49 -2.35 20.06
N THR A 87 -24.13 -2.34 18.90
CA THR A 87 -23.46 -2.43 17.57
C THR A 87 -23.90 -1.27 16.70
N ILE A 88 -23.03 -0.87 15.75
CA ILE A 88 -23.29 0.26 14.84
C ILE A 88 -24.66 0.15 14.16
N ASP A 89 -24.99 -1.01 13.59
CA ASP A 89 -26.26 -1.23 12.90
C ASP A 89 -27.46 -1.06 13.85
N LYS A 90 -27.38 -1.61 15.07
CA LYS A 90 -28.41 -1.47 16.08
C LYS A 90 -28.54 -0.04 16.60
N MET A 91 -27.40 0.66 16.75
CA MET A 91 -27.39 2.08 17.12
C MET A 91 -28.14 2.90 16.07
N VAL A 92 -27.86 2.70 14.79
CA VAL A 92 -28.55 3.38 13.67
C VAL A 92 -30.03 3.06 13.64
N GLU A 93 -30.40 1.78 13.75
CA GLU A 93 -31.80 1.34 13.75
C GLU A 93 -32.57 1.95 14.93
N PHE A 94 -32.00 1.87 16.14
CA PHE A 94 -32.60 2.40 17.35
C PHE A 94 -32.78 3.93 17.28
N ALA A 95 -31.75 4.65 16.84
CA ALA A 95 -31.80 6.11 16.75
C ALA A 95 -32.82 6.59 15.73
N ASN A 96 -32.92 5.96 14.58
CA ASN A 96 -33.92 6.29 13.55
C ASN A 96 -35.36 6.03 14.02
N ALA A 97 -35.56 4.98 14.83
CA ALA A 97 -36.87 4.66 15.35
C ALA A 97 -37.31 5.57 16.51
N ASN A 98 -36.39 6.05 17.36
CA ASN A 98 -36.70 6.68 18.63
C ASN A 98 -36.23 8.13 18.78
N HIS A 99 -35.21 8.53 18.03
CA HIS A 99 -34.54 9.82 18.19
C HIS A 99 -34.24 10.50 16.83
N PRO A 100 -35.27 10.98 16.13
CA PRO A 100 -35.08 11.63 14.83
C PRO A 100 -34.16 12.83 14.97
N ARG A 101 -33.29 13.01 13.98
CA ARG A 101 -32.33 14.12 13.92
C ARG A 101 -33.06 15.46 13.76
N SER A 102 -32.45 16.51 14.30
CA SER A 102 -32.95 17.88 14.19
C SER A 102 -32.91 18.42 12.74
N ASP A 103 -32.03 17.89 11.89
CA ASP A 103 -31.91 18.26 10.47
C ASP A 103 -32.86 17.48 9.55
N GLY A 104 -33.61 16.52 10.09
CA GLY A 104 -34.64 15.75 9.39
C GLY A 104 -34.12 14.61 8.50
N ARG A 105 -32.81 14.37 8.45
CA ARG A 105 -32.26 13.18 7.79
C ARG A 105 -32.18 11.98 8.76
N ASP A 106 -32.10 10.79 8.22
CA ASP A 106 -31.85 9.59 9.00
C ASP A 106 -30.41 9.53 9.52
N TRP A 107 -30.23 8.93 10.70
CA TRP A 107 -28.94 8.55 11.25
C TRP A 107 -28.28 7.50 10.35
N GLN A 108 -26.97 7.63 10.15
CA GLN A 108 -26.15 6.72 9.38
C GLN A 108 -24.95 6.25 10.22
N ALA A 109 -24.31 5.17 9.83
CA ALA A 109 -23.10 4.68 10.48
C ALA A 109 -21.99 5.74 10.54
N SER A 110 -21.92 6.63 9.54
CA SER A 110 -20.98 7.77 9.50
C SER A 110 -21.26 8.85 10.54
N ASP A 111 -22.42 8.84 11.20
CA ASP A 111 -22.74 9.77 12.30
C ASP A 111 -22.35 9.21 13.67
N ILE A 112 -21.86 7.98 13.72
CA ILE A 112 -21.43 7.32 14.93
C ILE A 112 -19.93 7.48 15.11
N LEU A 113 -19.50 7.91 16.29
CA LEU A 113 -18.11 7.87 16.70
C LEU A 113 -17.87 6.57 17.49
N LYS A 114 -17.22 5.63 16.83
CA LYS A 114 -16.83 4.35 17.43
C LYS A 114 -15.48 4.50 18.13
N ASN A 115 -15.38 4.08 19.37
CA ASN A 115 -14.16 4.15 20.18
C ASN A 115 -13.52 2.76 20.30
N VAL A 116 -12.32 2.60 19.74
CA VAL A 116 -11.59 1.34 19.68
C VAL A 116 -10.43 1.39 20.65
N VAL A 117 -10.30 0.38 21.52
CA VAL A 117 -9.21 0.29 22.49
C VAL A 117 -8.09 -0.55 21.90
N ILE A 118 -6.90 0.00 21.87
CA ILE A 118 -5.68 -0.68 21.49
C ILE A 118 -4.67 -0.70 22.63
N ALA A 119 -3.79 -1.67 22.58
CA ALA A 119 -2.62 -1.72 23.46
C ALA A 119 -1.36 -1.43 22.65
N VAL A 120 -0.60 -0.44 23.09
CA VAL A 120 0.66 -0.03 22.49
C VAL A 120 1.79 -0.63 23.30
N MET A 121 2.63 -1.46 22.66
CA MET A 121 3.77 -2.13 23.26
C MET A 121 5.03 -1.31 23.01
N HIS A 122 5.35 -0.43 23.96
CA HIS A 122 6.54 0.41 23.85
C HIS A 122 7.81 -0.39 24.15
N PRO A 123 8.92 -0.17 23.40
CA PRO A 123 10.22 -0.65 23.81
C PRO A 123 10.65 0.04 25.12
N GLN A 124 11.69 -0.50 25.79
CA GLN A 124 12.32 0.21 26.91
C GLN A 124 12.77 1.61 26.50
N ASP A 125 12.65 2.57 27.41
CA ASP A 125 13.04 3.96 27.23
C ASP A 125 13.79 4.50 28.46
N GLU A 126 14.00 5.83 28.52
CA GLU A 126 14.71 6.47 29.64
C GLU A 126 13.96 6.37 30.99
N ASP A 127 12.63 6.23 30.93
CA ASP A 127 11.75 6.18 32.10
C ASP A 127 11.36 4.74 32.48
N HIS A 128 11.54 3.78 31.57
CA HIS A 128 11.17 2.37 31.76
C HIS A 128 12.32 1.44 31.38
N ASP A 129 12.83 0.72 32.40
CA ASP A 129 13.93 -0.24 32.22
C ASP A 129 13.54 -1.48 31.39
N GLU A 130 12.24 -1.77 31.24
CA GLU A 130 11.68 -2.88 30.47
C GLU A 130 10.62 -2.37 29.48
N PRO A 131 10.32 -3.12 28.39
CA PRO A 131 9.19 -2.81 27.52
C PRO A 131 7.89 -2.67 28.34
N TRP A 132 7.09 -1.69 28.01
CA TRP A 132 5.87 -1.37 28.74
C TRP A 132 4.64 -1.25 27.85
N ARG A 133 3.47 -1.41 28.45
CA ARG A 133 2.17 -1.47 27.76
C ARG A 133 1.31 -0.27 28.12
N GLU A 134 0.88 0.47 27.11
CA GLU A 134 -0.06 1.59 27.21
C GLU A 134 -1.39 1.22 26.59
N LEU A 135 -2.50 1.53 27.24
CA LEU A 135 -3.82 1.50 26.59
C LEU A 135 -4.14 2.87 26.00
N VAL A 136 -4.55 2.85 24.73
CA VAL A 136 -4.95 4.05 23.99
C VAL A 136 -6.32 3.79 23.39
N VAL A 137 -7.19 4.78 23.45
CA VAL A 137 -8.50 4.71 22.79
C VAL A 137 -8.49 5.60 21.55
N VAL A 138 -8.98 5.07 20.42
CA VAL A 138 -9.01 5.76 19.15
C VAL A 138 -10.45 5.92 18.68
N GLY A 139 -10.90 7.17 18.56
CA GLY A 139 -12.22 7.51 18.01
C GLY A 139 -12.19 7.50 16.49
N VAL A 140 -13.05 6.70 15.87
CA VAL A 140 -13.12 6.54 14.40
C VAL A 140 -14.57 6.62 13.92
N PRO A 141 -14.86 7.12 12.70
CA PRO A 141 -16.21 7.09 12.13
C PRO A 141 -16.75 5.65 12.07
N GLY A 142 -18.01 5.45 12.45
CA GLY A 142 -18.62 4.13 12.59
C GLY A 142 -18.75 3.35 11.28
N ASP A 143 -18.77 4.04 10.15
CA ASP A 143 -18.78 3.43 8.82
C ASP A 143 -17.38 3.01 8.32
N ARG A 144 -16.32 3.28 9.11
CA ARG A 144 -14.94 2.95 8.78
C ARG A 144 -14.44 1.74 9.56
N THR A 145 -13.54 0.99 8.95
CA THR A 145 -12.83 -0.12 9.60
C THR A 145 -11.43 0.33 9.98
N VAL A 146 -10.99 -0.03 11.18
CA VAL A 146 -9.60 0.25 11.61
C VAL A 146 -8.64 -0.60 10.80
N ASP A 147 -7.59 0.02 10.31
CA ASP A 147 -6.45 -0.62 9.68
C ASP A 147 -5.30 -0.67 10.70
N MET A 148 -5.10 -1.86 11.28
CA MET A 148 -4.09 -2.04 12.34
C MET A 148 -2.68 -1.73 11.86
N LYS A 149 -2.32 -2.05 10.61
CA LYS A 149 -1.00 -1.75 10.06
C LYS A 149 -0.77 -0.26 9.88
N ARG A 150 -1.77 0.44 9.35
CA ARG A 150 -1.73 1.88 9.17
C ARG A 150 -1.66 2.61 10.51
N LEU A 151 -2.42 2.14 11.48
CA LEU A 151 -2.40 2.67 12.84
C LEU A 151 -1.06 2.40 13.53
N GLU A 152 -0.50 1.18 13.42
CA GLU A 152 0.80 0.80 13.99
C GLU A 152 1.93 1.68 13.46
N ALA A 153 1.90 2.03 12.17
CA ALA A 153 2.88 2.93 11.57
C ALA A 153 3.00 4.28 12.31
N GLN A 154 1.91 4.76 12.93
CA GLN A 154 1.89 6.01 13.71
C GLN A 154 2.55 5.88 15.09
N PHE A 155 2.75 4.67 15.59
CA PHE A 155 3.35 4.39 16.90
C PHE A 155 4.80 3.89 16.81
N THR A 156 5.36 3.78 15.62
CA THR A 156 6.75 3.31 15.44
C THR A 156 7.72 4.06 16.38
N PRO A 157 8.59 3.38 17.17
CA PRO A 157 8.97 1.97 17.07
C PRO A 157 8.11 1.01 17.92
N ALA A 158 7.02 1.45 18.54
CA ALA A 158 6.14 0.60 19.32
C ALA A 158 5.26 -0.26 18.38
N GLU A 159 4.88 -1.44 18.85
CA GLU A 159 3.94 -2.34 18.18
C GLU A 159 2.55 -2.14 18.79
N ILE A 160 1.48 -2.46 18.04
CA ILE A 160 0.12 -2.39 18.56
C ILE A 160 -0.59 -3.74 18.53
N GLU A 161 -1.46 -3.95 19.52
CA GLU A 161 -2.31 -5.13 19.63
C GLU A 161 -3.75 -4.72 19.95
N GLU A 162 -4.71 -5.60 19.71
CA GLU A 162 -6.05 -5.41 20.26
C GLU A 162 -6.03 -5.51 21.79
N ALA A 163 -6.76 -4.63 22.47
CA ALA A 163 -6.90 -4.71 23.92
C ALA A 163 -7.63 -6.00 24.33
N THR A 164 -7.14 -6.64 25.39
CA THR A 164 -7.71 -7.87 25.92
C THR A 164 -8.87 -7.59 26.89
N ASP A 165 -9.70 -8.59 27.16
CA ASP A 165 -10.73 -8.49 28.21
C ASP A 165 -10.14 -8.23 29.60
N GLU A 166 -8.85 -8.60 29.84
CA GLU A 166 -8.17 -8.28 31.10
C GLU A 166 -7.76 -6.82 31.18
N ASP A 167 -7.40 -6.23 30.06
CA ASP A 167 -7.13 -4.79 29.97
C ASP A 167 -8.39 -3.99 30.27
N LEU A 168 -9.51 -4.35 29.66
CA LEU A 168 -10.80 -3.68 29.89
C LEU A 168 -11.28 -3.80 31.34
N LYS A 169 -11.04 -4.93 32.01
CA LYS A 169 -11.43 -5.11 33.43
C LYS A 169 -10.72 -4.17 34.39
N LYS A 170 -9.53 -3.69 34.04
CA LYS A 170 -8.77 -2.73 34.86
C LYS A 170 -9.25 -1.30 34.69
N HIS A 171 -10.09 -1.07 33.68
CA HIS A 171 -10.58 0.25 33.26
C HIS A 171 -12.11 0.26 33.22
N PRO A 172 -12.78 0.45 34.39
CA PRO A 172 -14.24 0.43 34.49
C PRO A 172 -14.92 1.54 33.69
N GLU A 173 -14.18 2.58 33.30
CA GLU A 173 -14.61 3.64 32.39
C GLU A 173 -14.80 3.13 30.95
N LEU A 174 -14.22 1.99 30.58
CA LEU A 174 -14.34 1.39 29.26
C LEU A 174 -15.51 0.40 29.21
N VAL A 175 -16.75 0.90 29.20
CA VAL A 175 -17.94 0.06 29.12
C VAL A 175 -18.07 -0.53 27.73
N LYS A 176 -17.77 -1.83 27.58
CA LYS A 176 -17.77 -2.54 26.29
C LYS A 176 -19.09 -2.36 25.54
N GLY A 177 -19.02 -1.82 24.32
CA GLY A 177 -20.17 -1.48 23.48
C GLY A 177 -20.70 -0.05 23.68
N TYR A 178 -20.28 0.66 24.74
CA TYR A 178 -20.74 2.00 25.10
C TYR A 178 -19.58 2.93 25.48
N ILE A 179 -18.37 2.66 25.01
CA ILE A 179 -17.20 3.51 25.27
C ILE A 179 -17.40 4.86 24.60
N GLY A 180 -17.30 5.93 25.39
CA GLY A 180 -17.41 7.31 24.93
C GLY A 180 -16.15 8.12 25.20
N PRO A 181 -16.01 9.33 24.62
CA PRO A 181 -14.82 10.16 24.81
C PRO A 181 -14.82 10.91 26.15
N MET A 182 -15.92 10.99 26.87
CA MET A 182 -16.06 11.89 28.04
C MET A 182 -15.24 11.43 29.26
N ALA A 183 -14.98 10.12 29.41
CA ALA A 183 -14.14 9.57 30.44
C ALA A 183 -12.65 9.48 30.06
N LEU A 184 -12.27 10.00 28.90
CA LEU A 184 -10.95 9.81 28.28
C LEU A 184 -10.26 11.15 27.98
N GLY A 185 -8.96 11.10 27.72
CA GLY A 185 -8.20 12.21 27.20
C GLY A 185 -8.19 13.49 28.07
N PRO A 186 -8.15 14.69 27.43
CA PRO A 186 -8.00 15.96 28.11
C PRO A 186 -9.15 16.27 29.09
N GLN A 187 -10.40 15.97 28.74
CA GLN A 187 -11.57 16.28 29.57
C GLN A 187 -11.59 15.48 30.88
N ALA A 188 -11.14 14.25 30.85
CA ALA A 188 -11.03 13.41 32.04
C ALA A 188 -9.93 13.89 32.98
N ARG A 189 -8.79 14.36 32.42
CA ARG A 189 -7.68 14.95 33.21
C ARG A 189 -8.05 16.29 33.84
N ASP A 190 -8.80 17.14 33.15
CA ASP A 190 -9.18 18.47 33.59
C ASP A 190 -10.31 18.48 34.66
N GLY A 191 -10.68 17.31 35.19
CA GLY A 191 -11.67 17.20 36.26
C GLY A 191 -13.13 17.28 35.82
N LYS A 192 -13.42 17.25 34.52
CA LYS A 192 -14.76 17.01 33.96
C LYS A 192 -15.08 15.50 33.97
N LYS A 193 -14.72 14.84 35.09
CA LYS A 193 -14.82 13.38 35.23
C LYS A 193 -16.25 12.90 34.98
N ALA A 194 -16.40 11.88 34.12
CA ALA A 194 -17.59 11.03 34.19
C ALA A 194 -17.70 10.43 35.61
N GLU A 195 -18.92 10.20 36.10
CA GLU A 195 -19.15 9.64 37.43
C GLU A 195 -18.41 8.32 37.70
N ASN A 196 -17.94 7.63 36.64
CA ASN A 196 -17.25 6.34 36.64
C ASN A 196 -15.75 6.41 36.33
N ALA A 197 -15.11 7.60 36.38
CA ALA A 197 -13.68 7.71 36.08
C ALA A 197 -12.82 6.89 37.04
N SER A 198 -11.78 6.24 36.53
CA SER A 198 -10.83 5.39 37.26
C SER A 198 -10.28 6.07 38.51
N GLU A 199 -10.20 5.32 39.63
CA GLU A 199 -9.57 5.76 40.87
C GLU A 199 -8.04 5.92 40.75
N THR A 200 -7.44 5.43 39.65
CA THR A 200 -5.99 5.41 39.43
C THR A 200 -5.37 6.74 39.00
N GLY A 201 -6.18 7.76 38.72
CA GLY A 201 -5.72 9.15 38.56
C GLY A 201 -5.26 9.57 37.16
N ASP A 202 -4.83 8.65 36.29
CA ASP A 202 -4.39 8.93 34.92
C ASP A 202 -5.46 8.53 33.91
N ALA A 203 -6.07 9.53 33.26
CA ALA A 203 -7.02 9.27 32.17
C ALA A 203 -6.29 8.65 30.97
N LEU A 204 -6.89 7.63 30.37
CA LEU A 204 -6.37 7.01 29.16
C LEU A 204 -6.20 8.04 28.04
N ARG A 205 -5.15 7.90 27.26
CA ARG A 205 -4.92 8.71 26.08
C ARG A 205 -6.01 8.46 25.04
N TYR A 206 -6.60 9.56 24.55
CA TYR A 206 -7.66 9.53 23.56
C TYR A 206 -7.18 10.18 22.26
N LEU A 207 -7.12 9.41 21.21
CA LEU A 207 -6.78 9.87 19.87
C LEU A 207 -8.01 9.85 18.97
N ILE A 208 -7.97 10.64 17.91
CA ILE A 208 -9.07 10.68 16.95
C ILE A 208 -8.56 10.45 15.54
N ASP A 209 -9.33 9.74 14.72
CA ASP A 209 -8.96 9.52 13.32
C ASP A 209 -8.99 10.82 12.53
N ALA A 210 -8.07 10.94 11.56
CA ALA A 210 -7.91 12.12 10.73
C ALA A 210 -9.16 12.49 9.90
N HIS A 211 -10.12 11.59 9.71
CA HIS A 211 -11.40 11.88 9.04
C HIS A 211 -12.41 12.60 9.94
N VAL A 212 -12.15 12.72 11.23
CA VAL A 212 -13.05 13.37 12.18
C VAL A 212 -12.82 14.88 12.20
N ALA A 213 -13.69 15.62 11.53
CA ALA A 213 -13.60 17.08 11.45
C ALA A 213 -13.88 17.75 12.80
N ARG A 214 -13.10 18.79 13.13
CA ARG A 214 -13.45 19.64 14.29
C ARG A 214 -14.82 20.29 14.07
N GLY A 215 -15.66 20.30 15.11
CA GLY A 215 -17.03 20.79 15.03
C GLY A 215 -18.07 19.77 14.60
N SER A 216 -17.65 18.55 14.23
CA SER A 216 -18.59 17.47 13.91
C SER A 216 -19.33 16.97 15.15
N ALA A 217 -20.61 16.68 14.97
CA ALA A 217 -21.50 16.17 16.01
C ALA A 217 -21.71 14.66 15.86
N TRP A 218 -21.63 13.94 16.96
CA TRP A 218 -21.57 12.49 16.98
C TRP A 218 -22.63 11.86 17.88
N PHE A 219 -23.07 10.70 17.46
CA PHE A 219 -23.74 9.70 18.29
C PHE A 219 -22.66 8.72 18.76
N THR A 220 -22.45 8.56 20.08
CA THR A 220 -21.35 7.78 20.65
C THR A 220 -21.67 7.29 22.06
N GLY A 221 -20.96 6.28 22.54
CA GLY A 221 -21.11 5.76 23.90
C GLY A 221 -21.03 6.82 24.98
N ALA A 222 -21.70 6.59 26.09
CA ALA A 222 -21.74 7.48 27.26
C ALA A 222 -21.03 6.89 28.48
N ASP A 223 -20.18 5.88 28.31
CA ASP A 223 -19.45 5.17 29.37
C ASP A 223 -20.38 4.52 30.40
N GLU A 224 -21.59 4.21 30.00
CA GLU A 224 -22.64 3.64 30.81
C GLU A 224 -23.42 2.60 29.99
N GLN A 225 -23.74 1.45 30.60
CA GLN A 225 -24.49 0.37 29.96
C GLN A 225 -25.85 0.85 29.43
N ASP A 226 -26.11 0.58 28.15
CA ASP A 226 -27.36 0.93 27.45
C ASP A 226 -27.66 2.44 27.41
N VAL A 227 -26.59 3.28 27.39
CA VAL A 227 -26.71 4.75 27.31
C VAL A 227 -25.68 5.30 26.31
N ASP A 228 -26.13 6.20 25.46
CA ASP A 228 -25.30 6.90 24.50
C ASP A 228 -25.51 8.40 24.51
N TYR A 229 -24.52 9.17 24.06
CA TYR A 229 -24.62 10.58 23.76
C TYR A 229 -25.13 10.82 22.35
N TYR A 230 -26.03 11.78 22.20
CA TYR A 230 -26.47 12.36 20.95
C TYR A 230 -25.95 13.80 20.84
N ASP A 231 -25.63 14.24 19.64
CA ASP A 231 -25.13 15.58 19.32
C ASP A 231 -23.87 16.00 20.11
N LEU A 232 -23.02 15.02 20.47
CA LEU A 232 -21.74 15.29 21.15
C LEU A 232 -20.73 15.85 20.15
N VAL A 233 -20.30 17.11 20.32
CA VAL A 233 -19.49 17.82 19.33
C VAL A 233 -18.01 17.81 19.69
N TYR A 234 -17.17 17.36 18.74
CA TYR A 234 -15.72 17.46 18.84
C TYR A 234 -15.28 18.92 18.78
N GLY A 235 -14.53 19.36 19.79
CA GLY A 235 -14.08 20.74 19.93
C GLY A 235 -15.02 21.67 20.69
N ARG A 236 -16.23 21.20 21.07
CA ARG A 236 -17.16 21.87 21.98
C ARG A 236 -17.30 21.11 23.30
N ASP A 237 -17.60 19.83 23.20
CA ASP A 237 -17.96 18.97 24.34
C ASP A 237 -16.80 18.06 24.77
N PHE A 238 -15.98 17.64 23.82
CA PHE A 238 -14.77 16.84 24.07
C PHE A 238 -13.61 17.23 23.16
N GLU A 239 -12.41 16.89 23.60
CA GLU A 239 -11.15 17.08 22.86
C GLU A 239 -10.41 15.74 22.78
N ALA A 240 -9.44 15.64 21.88
CA ALA A 240 -8.52 14.50 21.76
C ALA A 240 -7.09 14.93 22.09
N ASP A 241 -6.24 13.99 22.49
CA ASP A 241 -4.80 14.21 22.72
C ASP A 241 -4.00 14.38 21.43
N GLY A 242 -4.60 13.98 20.32
CA GLY A 242 -4.00 14.08 18.99
C GLY A 242 -4.82 13.38 17.93
N THR A 243 -4.33 13.48 16.70
CA THR A 243 -4.93 12.86 15.52
C THR A 243 -4.04 11.75 15.01
N VAL A 244 -4.64 10.67 14.51
CA VAL A 244 -3.94 9.51 13.92
C VAL A 244 -4.59 9.06 12.62
N GLU A 245 -3.83 8.38 11.80
CA GLU A 245 -4.31 7.69 10.61
C GLU A 245 -4.71 6.25 10.99
N ALA A 246 -5.98 6.06 11.39
CA ALA A 246 -6.41 4.82 11.99
C ALA A 246 -7.28 3.94 11.07
N VAL A 247 -7.97 4.52 10.10
CA VAL A 247 -8.94 3.77 9.31
C VAL A 247 -8.43 3.38 7.93
N GLN A 248 -9.01 2.31 7.37
CA GLN A 248 -8.76 1.92 5.99
C GLN A 248 -9.08 3.05 5.03
N VAL A 249 -8.14 3.33 4.14
CA VAL A 249 -8.36 4.23 3.01
C VAL A 249 -9.26 3.52 2.00
N ARG A 250 -10.21 4.24 1.44
CA ARG A 250 -11.16 3.68 0.49
C ARG A 250 -11.34 4.54 -0.74
N HIS A 251 -11.86 3.94 -1.78
CA HIS A 251 -12.18 4.64 -3.02
C HIS A 251 -13.07 5.86 -2.75
N GLY A 252 -12.69 6.99 -3.31
CA GLY A 252 -13.41 8.25 -3.13
C GLY A 252 -12.89 9.13 -1.98
N ASP A 253 -12.01 8.63 -1.12
CA ASP A 253 -11.33 9.50 -0.14
C ASP A 253 -10.48 10.55 -0.86
N MET A 254 -10.39 11.73 -0.27
CA MET A 254 -9.63 12.82 -0.86
C MET A 254 -8.12 12.55 -0.80
N SER A 255 -7.44 12.79 -1.91
CA SER A 255 -5.98 12.61 -1.98
C SER A 255 -5.20 13.62 -1.13
N PRO A 256 -4.03 13.25 -0.59
CA PRO A 256 -3.19 14.13 0.23
C PRO A 256 -2.81 15.44 -0.47
N ASP A 257 -2.71 15.42 -1.80
CA ASP A 257 -2.36 16.59 -2.59
C ASP A 257 -3.56 17.47 -2.99
N GLY A 258 -4.76 17.11 -2.55
CA GLY A 258 -6.00 17.84 -2.80
C GLY A 258 -6.47 17.84 -4.26
N SER A 259 -5.86 17.04 -5.14
CA SER A 259 -6.21 17.02 -6.57
C SER A 259 -7.53 16.33 -6.88
N GLY A 260 -8.09 15.57 -5.94
CA GLY A 260 -9.38 14.89 -6.07
C GLY A 260 -9.42 13.53 -5.38
N PRO A 261 -10.44 12.73 -5.66
CA PRO A 261 -10.63 11.44 -5.02
C PRO A 261 -9.58 10.42 -5.44
N LEU A 262 -9.19 9.57 -4.49
CA LEU A 262 -8.27 8.47 -4.70
C LEU A 262 -8.90 7.34 -5.53
N SER A 263 -8.08 6.73 -6.39
CA SER A 263 -8.31 5.42 -7.01
C SER A 263 -7.26 4.42 -6.51
N PHE A 264 -7.55 3.12 -6.63
CA PHE A 264 -6.66 2.06 -6.15
C PHE A 264 -6.32 1.12 -7.28
N GLU A 265 -5.07 0.72 -7.31
CA GLU A 265 -4.55 -0.30 -8.21
C GLU A 265 -3.71 -1.31 -7.41
N ARG A 266 -3.55 -2.50 -7.98
CA ARG A 266 -2.62 -3.50 -7.46
C ARG A 266 -1.33 -3.46 -8.24
N GLY A 267 -0.22 -3.73 -7.55
CA GLY A 267 1.09 -3.75 -8.15
C GLY A 267 2.03 -4.75 -7.51
N VAL A 268 3.08 -5.08 -8.23
CA VAL A 268 4.21 -5.87 -7.74
C VAL A 268 5.37 -4.93 -7.50
N GLU A 269 5.94 -4.93 -6.30
CA GLU A 269 7.13 -4.16 -5.97
C GLU A 269 8.34 -4.70 -6.78
N ILE A 270 8.88 -3.88 -7.67
CA ILE A 270 10.01 -4.21 -8.53
C ILE A 270 11.31 -3.58 -8.06
N GLY A 271 11.24 -2.58 -7.20
CA GLY A 271 12.39 -1.93 -6.59
C GLY A 271 11.99 -0.91 -5.54
N GLN A 272 12.92 -0.58 -4.67
CA GLN A 272 12.70 0.39 -3.60
C GLN A 272 13.95 1.24 -3.36
N VAL A 273 13.73 2.51 -3.02
CA VAL A 273 14.76 3.49 -2.68
C VAL A 273 14.49 4.03 -1.30
N PHE A 274 15.47 3.91 -0.39
CA PHE A 274 15.41 4.44 0.97
C PHE A 274 16.37 5.59 1.17
N GLN A 275 15.92 6.63 1.84
CA GLN A 275 16.76 7.68 2.41
C GLN A 275 16.97 7.40 3.91
N LEU A 276 17.96 6.57 4.26
CA LEU A 276 18.22 6.09 5.62
C LEU A 276 18.79 7.15 6.55
N GLY A 277 19.35 8.23 6.00
CA GLY A 277 19.96 9.31 6.77
C GLY A 277 21.17 8.86 7.57
N LEU A 278 21.20 9.20 8.85
CA LEU A 278 22.31 8.94 9.75
C LEU A 278 22.10 7.79 10.72
N LYS A 279 20.96 7.09 10.66
CA LYS A 279 20.59 6.03 11.61
C LYS A 279 21.70 4.99 11.77
N TYR A 280 22.10 4.36 10.69
CA TYR A 280 23.10 3.28 10.74
C TYR A 280 24.52 3.80 10.92
N SER A 281 24.89 4.91 10.30
CA SER A 281 26.22 5.49 10.47
C SER A 281 26.48 5.94 11.90
N ASN A 282 25.49 6.49 12.60
CA ASN A 282 25.60 6.84 14.01
C ASN A 282 25.74 5.59 14.89
N ALA A 283 24.86 4.59 14.69
CA ALA A 283 24.87 3.35 15.48
C ALA A 283 26.17 2.55 15.32
N LEU A 284 26.73 2.53 14.09
CA LEU A 284 27.96 1.80 13.76
C LEU A 284 29.23 2.64 13.89
N GLY A 285 29.12 3.91 14.27
CA GLY A 285 30.26 4.81 14.43
C GLY A 285 30.96 5.16 13.10
N LEU A 286 30.26 5.05 11.95
CA LEU A 286 30.81 5.37 10.64
C LEU A 286 30.91 6.89 10.45
N LYS A 287 32.13 7.40 10.44
CA LYS A 287 32.42 8.83 10.30
C LYS A 287 33.54 9.06 9.28
N VAL A 288 33.47 10.18 8.60
CA VAL A 288 34.47 10.66 7.64
C VAL A 288 34.86 12.11 7.92
N LEU A 289 35.96 12.55 7.36
CA LEU A 289 36.32 13.97 7.38
C LEU A 289 35.63 14.67 6.21
N ASP A 290 34.94 15.77 6.51
CA ASP A 290 34.41 16.65 5.48
C ASP A 290 35.52 17.47 4.80
N GLN A 291 35.19 18.27 3.80
CA GLN A 291 36.11 19.12 3.07
C GLN A 291 36.84 20.16 3.95
N ASN A 292 36.34 20.41 5.16
CA ASN A 292 36.94 21.32 6.13
C ASN A 292 37.76 20.57 7.21
N GLY A 293 37.93 19.25 7.08
CA GLY A 293 38.61 18.41 8.03
C GLY A 293 37.82 18.10 9.32
N LYS A 294 36.52 18.39 9.35
CA LYS A 294 35.64 18.08 10.48
C LYS A 294 35.09 16.65 10.34
N THR A 295 35.15 15.89 11.44
CA THR A 295 34.57 14.56 11.51
C THR A 295 33.04 14.65 11.51
N VAL A 296 32.38 14.02 10.54
CA VAL A 296 30.93 13.98 10.35
C VAL A 296 30.44 12.55 10.08
N PRO A 297 29.26 12.16 10.55
CA PRO A 297 28.67 10.88 10.18
C PRO A 297 28.27 10.87 8.70
N VAL A 298 28.18 9.68 8.10
CA VAL A 298 27.88 9.49 6.68
C VAL A 298 26.37 9.38 6.46
N TRP A 299 25.83 10.17 5.54
CA TRP A 299 24.48 9.98 5.03
C TRP A 299 24.38 8.71 4.21
N MET A 300 23.36 7.92 4.46
CA MET A 300 23.17 6.61 3.85
C MET A 300 21.86 6.52 3.09
N GLY A 301 21.85 5.76 2.02
CA GLY A 301 20.68 5.30 1.30
C GLY A 301 20.74 3.79 1.12
N SER A 302 19.61 3.17 0.79
CA SER A 302 19.54 1.78 0.37
C SER A 302 18.79 1.68 -0.94
N TYR A 303 19.29 0.84 -1.84
CA TYR A 303 18.80 0.74 -3.19
C TYR A 303 18.71 -0.73 -3.58
N GLY A 304 17.50 -1.19 -3.96
CA GLY A 304 17.26 -2.57 -4.31
C GLY A 304 16.35 -2.72 -5.52
N ILE A 305 16.74 -3.61 -6.45
CA ILE A 305 15.88 -4.04 -7.56
C ILE A 305 15.74 -5.56 -7.50
N GLY A 306 14.50 -6.04 -7.51
CA GLY A 306 14.18 -7.46 -7.54
C GLY A 306 14.34 -8.03 -8.95
N VAL A 307 15.57 -8.39 -9.37
CA VAL A 307 15.87 -8.79 -10.76
C VAL A 307 15.00 -9.93 -11.27
N SER A 308 14.81 -10.99 -10.46
CA SER A 308 13.94 -12.11 -10.83
C SER A 308 12.45 -11.70 -10.84
N ARG A 309 12.04 -10.80 -9.95
CA ARG A 309 10.69 -10.25 -9.88
C ARG A 309 10.41 -9.36 -11.10
N VAL A 310 11.36 -8.52 -11.50
CA VAL A 310 11.28 -7.72 -12.74
C VAL A 310 11.10 -8.62 -13.96
N MET A 311 11.87 -9.71 -14.06
CA MET A 311 11.73 -10.67 -15.15
C MET A 311 10.33 -11.31 -15.17
N ALA A 312 9.80 -11.70 -14.01
CA ALA A 312 8.44 -12.24 -13.89
C ALA A 312 7.36 -11.21 -14.30
N CYS A 313 7.51 -9.95 -13.88
CA CYS A 313 6.60 -8.87 -14.28
C CYS A 313 6.62 -8.62 -15.78
N ILE A 314 7.80 -8.68 -16.41
CA ILE A 314 7.90 -8.54 -17.87
C ILE A 314 7.22 -9.73 -18.56
N ALA A 315 7.42 -10.96 -18.08
CA ALA A 315 6.75 -12.14 -18.63
C ALA A 315 5.22 -12.03 -18.51
N GLU A 316 4.73 -11.53 -17.38
CA GLU A 316 3.29 -11.33 -17.12
C GLU A 316 2.68 -10.23 -18.01
N THR A 317 3.43 -9.20 -18.36
CA THR A 317 2.93 -8.11 -19.20
C THR A 317 3.18 -8.30 -20.70
N HIS A 318 4.07 -9.22 -21.05
CA HIS A 318 4.49 -9.48 -22.42
C HIS A 318 4.22 -10.94 -22.80
N HIS A 319 2.95 -11.30 -22.86
CA HIS A 319 2.49 -12.60 -23.36
C HIS A 319 1.17 -12.46 -24.11
N ASP A 320 0.83 -13.48 -24.89
CA ASP A 320 -0.45 -13.66 -25.53
C ASP A 320 -0.93 -15.11 -25.37
N GLU A 321 -2.02 -15.50 -26.05
CA GLU A 321 -2.56 -16.86 -26.00
C GLU A 321 -1.59 -17.94 -26.53
N LYS A 322 -0.53 -17.56 -27.26
CA LYS A 322 0.47 -18.45 -27.83
C LYS A 322 1.66 -18.68 -26.91
N GLY A 323 1.99 -17.72 -26.06
CA GLY A 323 3.11 -17.77 -25.14
C GLY A 323 3.74 -16.40 -24.88
N LEU A 324 5.03 -16.39 -24.51
CA LEU A 324 5.78 -15.19 -24.20
C LEU A 324 6.07 -14.35 -25.47
N ALA A 325 6.22 -13.04 -25.28
CA ALA A 325 6.58 -12.08 -26.31
C ALA A 325 7.63 -11.10 -25.75
N TRP A 326 8.84 -11.59 -25.53
CA TRP A 326 9.89 -10.83 -24.86
C TRP A 326 10.27 -9.55 -25.58
N PRO A 327 10.46 -8.42 -24.88
CA PRO A 327 11.15 -7.28 -25.41
C PRO A 327 12.55 -7.68 -25.89
N ALA A 328 12.96 -7.16 -27.05
CA ALA A 328 14.22 -7.56 -27.68
C ALA A 328 15.46 -7.39 -26.79
N VAL A 329 15.41 -6.44 -25.83
CA VAL A 329 16.53 -6.11 -24.92
C VAL A 329 16.81 -7.19 -23.88
N ILE A 330 15.84 -8.08 -23.60
CA ILE A 330 15.98 -9.16 -22.60
C ILE A 330 15.57 -10.53 -23.12
N ALA A 331 15.19 -10.63 -24.38
CA ALA A 331 14.89 -11.91 -24.99
C ALA A 331 16.10 -12.85 -24.86
N PRO A 332 15.84 -14.18 -24.66
CA PRO A 332 16.92 -15.16 -24.53
C PRO A 332 17.80 -15.26 -25.79
N ALA A 333 17.29 -14.79 -26.90
CA ALA A 333 18.00 -14.54 -28.16
C ALA A 333 17.19 -13.53 -28.97
N GLN A 334 17.80 -12.91 -29.99
CA GLN A 334 17.09 -12.01 -30.90
C GLN A 334 16.34 -12.78 -31.99
N VAL A 335 16.86 -13.94 -32.41
CA VAL A 335 16.29 -14.73 -33.49
C VAL A 335 16.14 -16.20 -33.11
N HIS A 336 14.97 -16.78 -33.39
CA HIS A 336 14.73 -18.21 -33.28
C HIS A 336 14.72 -18.81 -34.71
N VAL A 337 15.75 -19.53 -35.08
CA VAL A 337 15.87 -20.22 -36.37
C VAL A 337 15.25 -21.61 -36.28
N VAL A 338 14.26 -21.89 -37.14
CA VAL A 338 13.54 -23.17 -37.19
C VAL A 338 13.82 -23.85 -38.52
N ALA A 339 14.53 -24.99 -38.49
CA ALA A 339 14.70 -25.82 -39.66
C ALA A 339 13.53 -26.80 -39.78
N THR A 340 12.85 -26.88 -40.92
CA THR A 340 11.72 -27.74 -41.17
C THR A 340 11.94 -28.65 -42.40
N GLY A 341 11.27 -29.82 -42.39
CA GLY A 341 11.39 -30.77 -43.48
C GLY A 341 12.43 -31.87 -43.21
N LYS A 342 12.65 -32.73 -44.21
CA LYS A 342 13.62 -33.85 -44.16
C LYS A 342 14.84 -33.60 -45.05
N ASP A 343 14.84 -32.50 -45.79
CA ASP A 343 15.90 -32.13 -46.70
C ASP A 343 17.09 -31.53 -45.97
N ALA A 344 18.28 -32.05 -46.28
CA ALA A 344 19.51 -31.53 -45.69
C ALA A 344 19.77 -30.06 -46.07
N ALA A 345 19.36 -29.67 -47.26
CA ALA A 345 19.53 -28.30 -47.76
C ALA A 345 18.85 -27.22 -46.88
N ALA A 346 17.69 -27.54 -46.26
CA ALA A 346 17.03 -26.63 -45.34
C ALA A 346 17.85 -26.45 -44.04
N SER A 347 18.43 -27.53 -43.51
CA SER A 347 19.28 -27.47 -42.32
C SER A 347 20.62 -26.74 -42.63
N GLU A 348 21.24 -26.98 -43.77
CA GLU A 348 22.46 -26.32 -44.20
C GLU A 348 22.26 -24.81 -44.36
N ALA A 349 21.14 -24.40 -44.98
CA ALA A 349 20.78 -23.00 -45.11
C ALA A 349 20.52 -22.33 -43.74
N ALA A 350 19.86 -23.03 -42.80
CA ALA A 350 19.68 -22.56 -41.41
C ALA A 350 21.02 -22.36 -40.71
N GLU A 351 21.95 -23.34 -40.81
CA GLU A 351 23.29 -23.25 -40.21
C GLU A 351 24.11 -22.10 -40.80
N GLN A 352 24.01 -21.88 -42.13
CA GLN A 352 24.64 -20.75 -42.78
C GLN A 352 24.09 -19.41 -42.24
N LEU A 353 22.76 -19.26 -42.16
CA LEU A 353 22.14 -18.05 -41.62
C LEU A 353 22.59 -17.79 -40.19
N ILE A 354 22.64 -18.84 -39.33
CA ILE A 354 23.11 -18.74 -37.95
C ILE A 354 24.53 -18.16 -37.91
N GLY A 355 25.44 -18.72 -38.69
CA GLY A 355 26.83 -18.22 -38.77
C GLY A 355 26.90 -16.75 -39.20
N GLU A 356 26.06 -16.32 -40.13
CA GLU A 356 25.98 -14.92 -40.58
C GLU A 356 25.43 -13.97 -39.48
N LEU A 357 24.44 -14.42 -38.73
CA LEU A 357 23.85 -13.66 -37.64
C LEU A 357 24.82 -13.53 -36.44
N GLU A 358 25.43 -14.65 -36.03
CA GLU A 358 26.41 -14.67 -34.94
C GLU A 358 27.66 -13.83 -35.27
N ALA A 359 28.11 -13.83 -36.52
CA ALA A 359 29.19 -12.97 -36.96
C ALA A 359 28.87 -11.46 -36.83
N LYS A 360 27.58 -11.12 -36.77
CA LYS A 360 27.07 -9.75 -36.52
C LYS A 360 26.76 -9.48 -35.04
N GLY A 361 27.04 -10.46 -34.16
CA GLY A 361 26.74 -10.35 -32.72
C GLY A 361 25.28 -10.55 -32.37
N ILE A 362 24.48 -11.19 -33.23
CA ILE A 362 23.09 -11.52 -32.99
C ILE A 362 23.02 -12.90 -32.36
N GLU A 363 22.41 -13.01 -31.20
CA GLU A 363 22.18 -14.27 -30.48
C GLU A 363 21.02 -15.05 -31.10
N VAL A 364 21.20 -16.37 -31.28
CA VAL A 364 20.28 -17.23 -31.99
C VAL A 364 19.93 -18.48 -31.17
N ILE A 365 18.63 -18.81 -31.12
CA ILE A 365 18.17 -20.14 -30.73
C ILE A 365 17.95 -20.95 -32.03
N PHE A 366 18.46 -22.18 -32.09
CA PHE A 366 18.29 -23.07 -33.25
C PHE A 366 17.47 -24.31 -32.88
N ASP A 367 16.33 -24.51 -33.55
CA ASP A 367 15.59 -25.76 -33.46
C ASP A 367 16.00 -26.75 -34.56
N ASP A 368 16.99 -27.56 -34.24
CA ASP A 368 17.59 -28.59 -35.13
C ASP A 368 16.89 -29.97 -35.01
N ARG A 369 15.81 -30.09 -34.22
CA ARG A 369 15.12 -31.36 -33.93
C ARG A 369 14.59 -32.05 -35.20
N LYS A 370 15.19 -33.17 -35.62
CA LYS A 370 14.89 -33.87 -36.89
C LYS A 370 13.58 -34.69 -36.89
N LYS A 371 13.06 -35.07 -35.73
CA LYS A 371 11.89 -35.96 -35.61
C LYS A 371 10.65 -35.25 -35.08
N VAL A 372 10.64 -33.91 -35.07
CA VAL A 372 9.54 -33.09 -34.60
C VAL A 372 8.82 -32.45 -35.79
N SER A 373 7.49 -32.43 -35.75
CA SER A 373 6.72 -31.82 -36.84
C SER A 373 6.90 -30.28 -36.85
N PRO A 374 6.82 -29.63 -38.03
CA PRO A 374 6.93 -28.16 -38.13
C PRO A 374 5.96 -27.42 -37.23
N GLY A 375 4.70 -27.93 -37.11
CA GLY A 375 3.69 -27.27 -36.24
C GLY A 375 4.06 -27.29 -34.75
N VAL A 376 4.76 -28.31 -34.27
CA VAL A 376 5.27 -28.33 -32.88
C VAL A 376 6.41 -27.34 -32.72
N LYS A 377 7.36 -27.29 -33.66
CA LYS A 377 8.45 -26.34 -33.63
C LYS A 377 7.98 -24.89 -33.61
N PHE A 378 6.96 -24.56 -34.41
CA PHE A 378 6.38 -23.23 -34.43
C PHE A 378 5.70 -22.88 -33.09
N LYS A 379 4.94 -23.81 -32.53
CA LYS A 379 4.33 -23.60 -31.23
C LYS A 379 5.36 -23.41 -30.11
N ASP A 380 6.45 -24.17 -30.15
CA ASP A 380 7.55 -24.01 -29.18
C ASP A 380 8.25 -22.68 -29.34
N ALA A 381 8.48 -22.23 -30.58
CA ALA A 381 9.05 -20.92 -30.87
C ALA A 381 8.15 -19.76 -30.40
N GLU A 382 6.84 -19.86 -30.64
CA GLU A 382 5.83 -18.91 -30.15
C GLU A 382 5.76 -18.92 -28.60
N LEU A 383 5.83 -20.10 -27.98
CA LEU A 383 5.82 -20.25 -26.54
C LEU A 383 7.04 -19.61 -25.87
N ILE A 384 8.24 -19.84 -26.44
CA ILE A 384 9.50 -19.22 -25.95
C ILE A 384 9.48 -17.70 -26.12
N GLY A 385 8.89 -17.20 -27.21
CA GLY A 385 8.62 -15.78 -27.37
C GLY A 385 9.80 -14.92 -27.81
N VAL A 386 10.77 -15.47 -28.55
CA VAL A 386 11.86 -14.71 -29.16
C VAL A 386 11.28 -13.72 -30.21
N PRO A 387 11.77 -12.48 -30.29
CA PRO A 387 11.16 -11.44 -31.13
C PRO A 387 11.02 -11.78 -32.61
N ILE A 388 12.02 -12.47 -33.17
CA ILE A 388 12.08 -12.83 -34.60
C ILE A 388 12.14 -14.35 -34.76
N ILE A 389 11.31 -14.88 -35.63
CA ILE A 389 11.33 -16.31 -36.01
C ILE A 389 11.76 -16.40 -37.50
N ALA A 390 12.85 -17.08 -37.78
CA ALA A 390 13.33 -17.34 -39.13
C ALA A 390 13.13 -18.83 -39.49
N VAL A 391 12.48 -19.11 -40.59
CA VAL A 391 12.10 -20.47 -41.00
C VAL A 391 12.85 -20.88 -42.27
N ALA A 392 13.70 -21.89 -42.12
CA ALA A 392 14.32 -22.58 -43.26
C ALA A 392 13.51 -23.85 -43.58
N GLY A 393 12.82 -23.89 -44.72
CA GLY A 393 11.88 -24.94 -45.07
C GLY A 393 11.80 -25.23 -46.59
N ARG A 394 10.57 -25.51 -47.04
CA ARG A 394 10.33 -25.85 -48.46
C ARG A 394 10.75 -24.72 -49.40
N ASP A 395 10.46 -23.46 -49.04
CA ASP A 395 10.78 -22.32 -49.89
C ASP A 395 12.29 -22.07 -49.95
N THR A 396 12.98 -22.37 -48.85
CA THR A 396 14.45 -22.34 -48.83
C THR A 396 15.06 -23.32 -49.83
N VAL A 397 14.53 -24.55 -49.85
CA VAL A 397 15.00 -25.60 -50.78
C VAL A 397 14.66 -25.26 -52.23
N ASN A 398 13.45 -24.73 -52.49
CA ASN A 398 12.98 -24.46 -53.85
C ASN A 398 13.47 -23.12 -54.43
N ASN A 399 13.52 -22.09 -53.60
CA ASN A 399 13.70 -20.70 -54.05
C ASN A 399 14.97 -20.04 -53.43
N GLY A 400 15.62 -20.68 -52.48
CA GLY A 400 16.76 -20.11 -51.76
C GLY A 400 16.40 -18.99 -50.78
N THR A 401 15.13 -18.93 -50.35
CA THR A 401 14.60 -17.88 -49.46
C THR A 401 14.34 -18.41 -48.04
N ILE A 402 14.53 -17.59 -47.05
CA ILE A 402 14.16 -17.86 -45.64
C ILE A 402 13.00 -16.97 -45.25
N GLU A 403 11.93 -17.55 -44.74
CA GLU A 403 10.80 -16.79 -44.23
C GLU A 403 11.18 -16.16 -42.90
N VAL A 404 10.94 -14.85 -42.75
CA VAL A 404 11.17 -14.12 -41.50
C VAL A 404 9.85 -13.50 -41.06
N ARG A 405 9.49 -13.71 -39.82
CA ARG A 405 8.29 -13.10 -39.20
C ARG A 405 8.64 -12.62 -37.81
N ASP A 406 7.92 -11.60 -37.35
CA ASP A 406 7.97 -11.23 -35.97
C ASP A 406 7.20 -12.22 -35.07
N ARG A 407 7.33 -12.09 -33.76
CA ARG A 407 6.65 -12.94 -32.80
C ARG A 407 5.11 -12.81 -32.90
N ASN A 408 4.57 -11.71 -33.35
CA ASN A 408 3.14 -11.43 -33.50
C ASN A 408 2.57 -12.03 -34.80
N GLY A 409 3.40 -12.51 -35.66
CA GLY A 409 3.03 -13.20 -36.89
C GLY A 409 2.92 -12.26 -38.12
N GLU A 410 3.40 -11.04 -38.00
CA GLU A 410 3.56 -10.16 -39.17
C GLU A 410 4.80 -10.62 -39.96
N ASN A 411 4.61 -10.88 -41.24
CA ASN A 411 5.72 -11.24 -42.13
C ASN A 411 6.56 -9.96 -42.39
N ALA A 412 7.84 -10.01 -42.09
CA ALA A 412 8.78 -9.05 -42.64
C ALA A 412 9.08 -9.47 -44.10
N GLU A 413 8.78 -8.61 -45.04
CA GLU A 413 9.20 -8.74 -46.44
C GLU A 413 10.71 -8.48 -46.62
#